data_2884654c4b97af3fdaabb510e2dbb1f3
#
_entry.id   2884654c4b97af3fdaabb510e2dbb1f3
#
_cell.length_a   1.000
_cell.length_b   1.000
_cell.length_c   1.000
_cell.angle_alpha   90.00
_cell.angle_beta   90.00
_cell.angle_gamma   90.00
#
_symmetry.space_group_name_H-M   'P 1'
#
loop_
_entity.id
_entity.type
_entity.pdbx_description
1 polymer ?
#
loop_
_entity_poly.entity_id
_entity_poly.type
_entity_poly.pdbx_seq_one_letter_code
_entity_poly.pdbx_strand_id
1 'polypeptide(L)'
;MLIANLFAPVDAFDHWIQAQVQAGRHPVLEPLMRGASGIGRPTIVLGSLFVAALVTGGPGLATARTVLLALAPTNLVVEGLKRATQRARPDGRTQRKNASFPSSHAANAFALACALTTFRPRWRIPCLLLAALIAWSRVYLNRHFVSDIVVGAAIGVGFGVWAAHWAAGAGRRWIGSGLAPGAPAEPPRT
;
A
#
# COMPACT_ATOMS: atom_id res chain seq x y z
N MET A 1 29.37 5.88 -0.19
CA MET A 1 29.67 6.06 1.24
C MET A 1 28.65 6.93 2.00
N LEU A 2 28.08 7.99 1.40
CA LEU A 2 27.09 8.88 2.09
C LEU A 2 25.78 8.17 2.53
N ILE A 3 25.30 7.20 1.79
CA ILE A 3 23.99 6.55 2.04
C ILE A 3 24.10 5.46 3.13
N ALA A 4 25.27 4.87 3.35
CA ALA A 4 25.47 3.85 4.40
C ALA A 4 25.25 4.41 5.81
N ASN A 5 25.53 5.71 6.04
CA ASN A 5 25.33 6.37 7.33
C ASN A 5 23.90 6.86 7.58
N LEU A 6 23.03 6.81 6.57
CA LEU A 6 21.65 7.29 6.70
C LEU A 6 20.83 6.48 7.74
N PHE A 7 21.14 5.21 7.90
CA PHE A 7 20.45 4.32 8.82
C PHE A 7 21.13 4.18 10.17
N ALA A 8 22.36 4.66 10.34
CA ALA A 8 23.12 4.49 11.59
C ALA A 8 22.33 4.90 12.86
N PRO A 9 21.55 6.01 12.88
CA PRO A 9 20.78 6.38 14.07
C PRO A 9 19.64 5.41 14.41
N VAL A 10 19.09 4.70 13.42
CA VAL A 10 17.94 3.80 13.61
C VAL A 10 18.32 2.32 13.57
N ASP A 11 19.52 1.99 13.11
CA ASP A 11 19.96 0.59 12.95
C ASP A 11 20.02 -0.15 14.28
N ALA A 12 20.53 0.45 15.34
CA ALA A 12 20.58 -0.17 16.66
C ALA A 12 19.18 -0.51 17.17
N PHE A 13 18.22 0.40 17.02
CA PHE A 13 16.83 0.19 17.39
C PHE A 13 16.18 -0.90 16.52
N ASP A 14 16.36 -0.84 15.21
CA ASP A 14 15.83 -1.84 14.27
C ASP A 14 16.35 -3.25 14.59
N HIS A 15 17.65 -3.38 14.83
CA HIS A 15 18.25 -4.68 15.21
C HIS A 15 17.76 -5.17 16.56
N TRP A 16 17.59 -4.27 17.54
CA TRP A 16 17.07 -4.65 18.86
C TRP A 16 15.63 -5.16 18.76
N ILE A 17 14.72 -4.41 18.09
CA ILE A 17 13.34 -4.86 17.87
C ILE A 17 13.34 -6.20 17.11
N GLN A 18 14.15 -6.30 16.06
CA GLN A 18 14.21 -7.52 15.25
C GLN A 18 14.63 -8.74 16.10
N ALA A 19 15.64 -8.59 16.98
CA ALA A 19 16.05 -9.65 17.88
C ALA A 19 14.91 -10.08 18.83
N GLN A 20 14.18 -9.12 19.42
CA GLN A 20 13.03 -9.42 20.29
C GLN A 20 11.92 -10.16 19.53
N VAL A 21 11.58 -9.70 18.34
CA VAL A 21 10.55 -10.34 17.50
C VAL A 21 10.96 -11.76 17.10
N GLN A 22 12.24 -11.98 16.75
CA GLN A 22 12.70 -13.31 16.37
C GLN A 22 12.79 -14.27 17.58
N ALA A 23 13.17 -13.77 18.75
CA ALA A 23 13.15 -14.56 19.99
C ALA A 23 11.74 -14.97 20.43
N GLY A 24 10.75 -14.08 20.19
CA GLY A 24 9.34 -14.32 20.51
C GLY A 24 8.53 -15.05 19.41
N ARG A 25 9.17 -15.55 18.37
CA ARG A 25 8.45 -16.29 17.30
C ARG A 25 7.81 -17.56 17.84
N HIS A 26 6.55 -17.75 17.48
CA HIS A 26 5.80 -18.93 17.89
C HIS A 26 5.26 -19.66 16.64
N PRO A 27 5.41 -21.01 16.57
CA PRO A 27 4.99 -21.80 15.40
C PRO A 27 3.54 -21.61 15.00
N VAL A 28 2.64 -21.42 16.00
CA VAL A 28 1.19 -21.20 15.76
C VAL A 28 0.90 -19.89 15.00
N LEU A 29 1.72 -18.84 15.19
CA LEU A 29 1.54 -17.55 14.50
C LEU A 29 2.14 -17.54 13.09
N GLU A 30 3.03 -18.47 12.78
CA GLU A 30 3.72 -18.48 11.50
C GLU A 30 2.77 -18.63 10.28
N PRO A 31 1.78 -19.54 10.28
CA PRO A 31 0.81 -19.64 9.18
C PRO A 31 0.01 -18.35 8.99
N LEU A 32 -0.42 -17.71 10.09
CA LEU A 32 -1.14 -16.44 10.06
C LEU A 32 -0.29 -15.34 9.43
N MET A 33 0.97 -15.19 9.86
CA MET A 33 1.88 -14.18 9.33
C MET A 33 2.25 -14.44 7.86
N ARG A 34 2.41 -15.70 7.45
CA ARG A 34 2.61 -16.07 6.05
C ARG A 34 1.36 -15.76 5.21
N GLY A 35 0.17 -16.05 5.71
CA GLY A 35 -1.10 -15.70 5.08
C GLY A 35 -1.26 -14.19 4.90
N ALA A 36 -1.08 -13.43 5.97
CA ALA A 36 -1.12 -11.96 5.92
C ALA A 36 -0.13 -11.38 4.90
N SER A 37 1.12 -11.87 4.91
CA SER A 37 2.12 -11.48 3.92
C SER A 37 1.71 -11.86 2.50
N GLY A 38 1.03 -13.01 2.32
CA GLY A 38 0.54 -13.49 1.04
C GLY A 38 -0.50 -12.56 0.42
N ILE A 39 -1.46 -12.09 1.22
CA ILE A 39 -2.51 -11.15 0.79
C ILE A 39 -1.90 -9.85 0.23
N GLY A 40 -0.81 -9.36 0.82
CA GLY A 40 -0.11 -8.16 0.37
C GLY A 40 0.69 -8.31 -0.93
N ARG A 41 0.62 -9.45 -1.63
CA ARG A 41 1.32 -9.62 -2.91
C ARG A 41 0.67 -8.78 -4.02
N PRO A 42 1.45 -8.06 -4.83
CA PRO A 42 0.90 -7.24 -5.92
C PRO A 42 0.00 -8.00 -6.88
N THR A 43 0.32 -9.26 -7.16
CA THR A 43 -0.48 -10.13 -8.05
C THR A 43 -1.88 -10.40 -7.50
N ILE A 44 -2.02 -10.61 -6.19
CA ILE A 44 -3.32 -10.83 -5.54
C ILE A 44 -4.10 -9.52 -5.51
N VAL A 45 -3.46 -8.41 -5.14
CA VAL A 45 -4.09 -7.10 -5.08
C VAL A 45 -4.60 -6.67 -6.46
N LEU A 46 -3.77 -6.71 -7.48
CA LEU A 46 -4.15 -6.30 -8.84
C LEU A 46 -5.19 -7.24 -9.45
N GLY A 47 -5.05 -8.56 -9.22
CA GLY A 47 -6.02 -9.55 -9.69
C GLY A 47 -7.41 -9.34 -9.07
N SER A 48 -7.48 -9.11 -7.74
CA SER A 48 -8.76 -8.84 -7.07
C SER A 48 -9.41 -7.53 -7.53
N LEU A 49 -8.62 -6.48 -7.79
CA LEU A 49 -9.13 -5.23 -8.35
C LEU A 49 -9.66 -5.39 -9.77
N PHE A 50 -8.96 -6.15 -10.60
CA PHE A 50 -9.41 -6.45 -11.96
C PHE A 50 -10.77 -7.20 -11.94
N VAL A 51 -10.88 -8.24 -11.14
CA VAL A 51 -12.15 -8.98 -10.97
C VAL A 51 -13.25 -8.06 -10.43
N ALA A 52 -12.96 -7.25 -9.40
CA ALA A 52 -13.94 -6.31 -8.87
C ALA A 52 -14.41 -5.29 -9.92
N ALA A 53 -13.52 -4.76 -10.75
CA ALA A 53 -13.87 -3.84 -11.84
C ALA A 53 -14.78 -4.50 -12.88
N LEU A 54 -14.51 -5.75 -13.26
CA LEU A 54 -15.33 -6.51 -14.21
C LEU A 54 -16.74 -6.79 -13.67
N VAL A 55 -16.84 -7.20 -12.38
CA VAL A 55 -18.11 -7.63 -11.79
C VAL A 55 -19.02 -6.44 -11.44
N THR A 56 -18.46 -5.30 -11.02
CA THR A 56 -19.26 -4.17 -10.50
C THR A 56 -19.43 -3.01 -11.48
N GLY A 57 -18.83 -3.08 -12.67
CA GLY A 57 -18.96 -2.06 -13.70
C GLY A 57 -18.47 -0.68 -13.27
N GLY A 58 -19.29 0.37 -13.50
CA GLY A 58 -18.91 1.76 -13.27
C GLY A 58 -18.34 2.10 -11.88
N PRO A 59 -18.98 1.70 -10.75
CA PRO A 59 -18.45 1.92 -9.41
C PRO A 59 -17.13 1.19 -9.16
N GLY A 60 -16.98 -0.03 -9.69
CA GLY A 60 -15.74 -0.78 -9.62
C GLY A 60 -14.61 -0.14 -10.40
N LEU A 61 -14.91 0.40 -11.58
CA LEU A 61 -13.94 1.09 -12.42
C LEU A 61 -13.43 2.37 -11.72
N ALA A 62 -14.31 3.16 -11.07
CA ALA A 62 -13.92 4.33 -10.31
C ALA A 62 -12.98 3.95 -9.14
N THR A 63 -13.31 2.88 -8.42
CA THR A 63 -12.47 2.34 -7.36
C THR A 63 -11.11 1.87 -7.89
N ALA A 64 -11.10 1.10 -8.98
CA ALA A 64 -9.87 0.61 -9.60
C ALA A 64 -8.96 1.76 -10.07
N ARG A 65 -9.52 2.81 -10.68
CA ARG A 65 -8.78 4.03 -11.06
C ARG A 65 -8.14 4.71 -9.86
N THR A 66 -8.89 4.88 -8.76
CA THR A 66 -8.37 5.51 -7.53
C THR A 66 -7.23 4.68 -6.94
N VAL A 67 -7.37 3.36 -6.92
CA VAL A 67 -6.31 2.46 -6.44
C VAL A 67 -5.08 2.51 -7.35
N LEU A 68 -5.23 2.51 -8.66
CA LEU A 68 -4.11 2.64 -9.59
C LEU A 68 -3.38 3.97 -9.43
N LEU A 69 -4.13 5.08 -9.26
CA LEU A 69 -3.57 6.40 -8.96
C LEU A 69 -2.77 6.41 -7.64
N ALA A 70 -3.19 5.64 -6.63
CA ALA A 70 -2.43 5.50 -5.40
C ALA A 70 -1.19 4.61 -5.58
N LEU A 71 -1.35 3.44 -6.18
CA LEU A 71 -0.29 2.42 -6.25
C LEU A 71 0.83 2.78 -7.23
N ALA A 72 0.54 3.42 -8.37
CA ALA A 72 1.56 3.73 -9.37
C ALA A 72 2.67 4.64 -8.81
N PRO A 73 2.38 5.84 -8.25
CA PRO A 73 3.41 6.68 -7.67
C PRO A 73 4.03 6.07 -6.40
N THR A 74 3.25 5.33 -5.59
CA THR A 74 3.77 4.60 -4.43
C THR A 74 4.90 3.66 -4.86
N ASN A 75 4.66 2.82 -5.87
CA ASN A 75 5.66 1.86 -6.32
C ASN A 75 6.85 2.54 -7.00
N LEU A 76 6.63 3.63 -7.75
CA LEU A 76 7.71 4.41 -8.36
C LEU A 76 8.67 4.95 -7.29
N VAL A 77 8.15 5.58 -6.24
CA VAL A 77 8.95 6.11 -5.13
C VAL A 77 9.64 4.99 -4.36
N VAL A 78 8.92 3.91 -4.03
CA VAL A 78 9.48 2.75 -3.32
C VAL A 78 10.64 2.13 -4.10
N GLU A 79 10.49 1.90 -5.40
CA GLU A 79 11.54 1.32 -6.23
C GLU A 79 12.73 2.28 -6.43
N GLY A 80 12.47 3.58 -6.54
CA GLY A 80 13.52 4.61 -6.55
C GLY A 80 14.35 4.59 -5.27
N LEU A 81 13.70 4.59 -4.11
CA LEU A 81 14.37 4.54 -2.81
C LEU A 81 15.13 3.23 -2.60
N LYS A 82 14.59 2.09 -3.00
CA LYS A 82 15.31 0.80 -2.93
C LYS A 82 16.61 0.82 -3.72
N ARG A 83 16.58 1.37 -4.94
CA ARG A 83 17.77 1.48 -5.77
C ARG A 83 18.80 2.44 -5.18
N ALA A 84 18.34 3.53 -4.55
CA ALA A 84 19.20 4.53 -3.92
C ALA A 84 19.84 4.00 -2.62
N THR A 85 19.07 3.33 -1.76
CA THR A 85 19.53 2.92 -0.42
C THR A 85 20.26 1.59 -0.39
N GLN A 86 19.85 0.63 -1.20
CA GLN A 86 20.38 -0.74 -1.27
C GLN A 86 20.55 -1.42 0.12
N ARG A 87 19.69 -1.06 1.08
CA ARG A 87 19.75 -1.57 2.45
C ARG A 87 19.63 -3.09 2.49
N ALA A 88 20.52 -3.75 3.22
CA ALA A 88 20.45 -5.19 3.46
C ALA A 88 19.19 -5.56 4.26
N ARG A 89 18.68 -6.78 4.07
CA ARG A 89 17.55 -7.33 4.84
C ARG A 89 18.02 -7.94 6.16
N PRO A 90 17.12 -8.05 7.16
CA PRO A 90 17.45 -8.72 8.42
C PRO A 90 17.91 -10.18 8.22
N ASP A 91 17.42 -10.88 7.19
CA ASP A 91 17.78 -12.26 6.86
C ASP A 91 19.14 -12.40 6.12
N GLY A 92 19.89 -11.31 6.01
CA GLY A 92 21.22 -11.27 5.36
C GLY A 92 21.20 -11.34 3.84
N ARG A 93 20.03 -11.40 3.20
CA ARG A 93 19.92 -11.45 1.74
C ARG A 93 20.14 -10.07 1.14
N THR A 94 21.25 -9.88 0.48
CA THR A 94 21.59 -8.70 -0.29
C THR A 94 21.42 -8.96 -1.78
N GLN A 95 20.36 -8.42 -2.37
CA GLN A 95 20.20 -8.40 -3.83
C GLN A 95 19.88 -6.97 -4.26
N ARG A 96 20.61 -6.43 -5.26
CA ARG A 96 20.37 -5.07 -5.80
C ARG A 96 18.91 -4.78 -6.14
N LYS A 97 18.18 -5.79 -6.61
CA LYS A 97 16.75 -5.69 -6.95
C LYS A 97 15.80 -5.94 -5.78
N ASN A 98 16.32 -6.22 -4.57
CA ASN A 98 15.50 -6.65 -3.44
C ASN A 98 15.93 -6.01 -2.11
N ALA A 99 16.29 -4.72 -2.16
CA ALA A 99 16.66 -3.93 -0.99
C ALA A 99 15.54 -3.95 0.07
N SER A 100 15.95 -3.83 1.35
CA SER A 100 15.01 -3.84 2.47
C SER A 100 14.17 -2.58 2.53
N PHE A 101 14.77 -1.42 2.33
CA PHE A 101 14.14 -0.12 2.55
C PHE A 101 13.66 0.53 1.25
N PRO A 102 12.46 1.07 1.24
CA PRO A 102 11.36 0.84 2.17
C PRO A 102 10.55 -0.44 1.82
N SER A 103 9.66 -0.88 2.72
CA SER A 103 8.84 -2.07 2.49
C SER A 103 7.72 -1.83 1.48
N SER A 104 7.79 -2.46 0.30
CA SER A 104 6.73 -2.39 -0.72
C SER A 104 5.40 -3.00 -0.24
N HIS A 105 5.43 -4.04 0.61
CA HIS A 105 4.21 -4.63 1.17
C HIS A 105 3.48 -3.63 2.08
N ALA A 106 4.21 -2.95 2.97
CA ALA A 106 3.64 -1.92 3.81
C ALA A 106 3.09 -0.75 2.97
N ALA A 107 3.89 -0.23 2.05
CA ALA A 107 3.50 0.89 1.19
C ALA A 107 2.22 0.57 0.40
N ASN A 108 2.17 -0.57 -0.27
CA ASN A 108 1.02 -0.96 -1.07
C ASN A 108 -0.22 -1.26 -0.22
N ALA A 109 -0.07 -1.92 0.94
CA ALA A 109 -1.18 -2.22 1.83
C ALA A 109 -1.84 -0.94 2.37
N PHE A 110 -1.06 0.04 2.81
CA PHE A 110 -1.58 1.30 3.32
C PHE A 110 -2.14 2.20 2.20
N ALA A 111 -1.50 2.27 1.03
CA ALA A 111 -2.04 2.98 -0.14
C ALA A 111 -3.39 2.41 -0.56
N LEU A 112 -3.49 1.08 -0.63
CA LEU A 112 -4.72 0.36 -0.94
C LEU A 112 -5.81 0.61 0.10
N ALA A 113 -5.49 0.52 1.40
CA ALA A 113 -6.44 0.77 2.48
C ALA A 113 -7.04 2.17 2.38
N CYS A 114 -6.23 3.21 2.15
CA CYS A 114 -6.70 4.58 2.00
C CYS A 114 -7.55 4.76 0.71
N ALA A 115 -7.11 4.21 -0.41
CA ALA A 115 -7.80 4.35 -1.69
C ALA A 115 -9.15 3.62 -1.72
N LEU A 116 -9.22 2.36 -1.23
CA LEU A 116 -10.46 1.57 -1.19
C LEU A 116 -11.52 2.19 -0.28
N THR A 117 -11.09 2.80 0.82
CA THR A 117 -12.02 3.34 1.83
C THR A 117 -12.51 4.75 1.51
N THR A 118 -12.04 5.35 0.40
CA THR A 118 -12.55 6.63 -0.12
C THR A 118 -14.06 6.59 -0.33
N PHE A 119 -14.57 5.53 -0.93
CA PHE A 119 -16.00 5.36 -1.24
C PHE A 119 -16.76 4.58 -0.17
N ARG A 120 -16.07 4.03 0.82
CA ARG A 120 -16.64 3.17 1.88
C ARG A 120 -15.99 3.46 3.23
N PRO A 121 -16.22 4.65 3.85
CA PRO A 121 -15.53 5.10 5.06
C PRO A 121 -15.65 4.13 6.26
N ARG A 122 -16.75 3.41 6.36
CA ARG A 122 -16.98 2.40 7.43
C ARG A 122 -15.92 1.28 7.46
N TRP A 123 -15.25 1.01 6.33
CA TRP A 123 -14.22 -0.02 6.22
C TRP A 123 -12.82 0.50 6.50
N ARG A 124 -12.66 1.80 6.81
CA ARG A 124 -11.35 2.43 6.98
C ARG A 124 -10.52 1.78 8.07
N ILE A 125 -11.10 1.61 9.26
CA ILE A 125 -10.39 0.99 10.40
C ILE A 125 -10.04 -0.48 10.10
N PRO A 126 -10.97 -1.35 9.70
CA PRO A 126 -10.63 -2.72 9.32
C PRO A 126 -9.54 -2.82 8.26
N CYS A 127 -9.59 -2.00 7.21
CA CYS A 127 -8.55 -2.00 6.15
C CYS A 127 -7.19 -1.53 6.66
N LEU A 128 -7.14 -0.51 7.52
CA LEU A 128 -5.88 -0.04 8.12
C LEU A 128 -5.30 -1.07 9.09
N LEU A 129 -6.12 -1.77 9.87
CA LEU A 129 -5.67 -2.86 10.74
C LEU A 129 -5.11 -4.03 9.93
N LEU A 130 -5.76 -4.38 8.81
CA LEU A 130 -5.23 -5.40 7.89
C LEU A 130 -3.91 -4.95 7.26
N ALA A 131 -3.80 -3.69 6.84
CA ALA A 131 -2.56 -3.13 6.31
C ALA A 131 -1.43 -3.17 7.34
N ALA A 132 -1.74 -2.84 8.61
CA ALA A 132 -0.78 -2.93 9.71
C ALA A 132 -0.35 -4.39 9.97
N LEU A 133 -1.27 -5.34 9.92
CA LEU A 133 -0.96 -6.78 10.06
C LEU A 133 -0.06 -7.27 8.91
N ILE A 134 -0.36 -6.86 7.66
CA ILE A 134 0.49 -7.17 6.49
C ILE A 134 1.88 -6.58 6.68
N ALA A 135 2.00 -5.32 7.12
CA ALA A 135 3.28 -4.68 7.38
C ALA A 135 4.05 -5.38 8.50
N TRP A 136 3.40 -5.66 9.62
CA TRP A 136 4.01 -6.37 10.77
C TRP A 136 4.46 -7.77 10.40
N SER A 137 3.72 -8.49 9.56
CA SER A 137 4.11 -9.82 9.10
C SER A 137 5.50 -9.83 8.43
N ARG A 138 5.94 -8.68 7.86
CA ARG A 138 7.24 -8.57 7.22
C ARG A 138 8.39 -8.53 8.22
N VAL A 139 8.17 -7.90 9.37
CA VAL A 139 9.13 -7.90 10.50
C VAL A 139 9.16 -9.30 11.14
N TYR A 140 7.99 -9.86 11.43
CA TYR A 140 7.86 -11.19 12.00
C TYR A 140 8.54 -12.28 11.14
N LEU A 141 8.40 -12.22 9.83
CA LEU A 141 9.00 -13.16 8.88
C LEU A 141 10.47 -12.82 8.54
N ASN A 142 11.13 -11.94 9.28
CA ASN A 142 12.54 -11.57 9.11
C ASN A 142 12.87 -10.99 7.71
N ARG A 143 11.93 -10.26 7.10
CA ARG A 143 12.07 -9.71 5.74
C ARG A 143 12.37 -8.22 5.69
N HIS A 144 11.96 -7.48 6.71
CA HIS A 144 12.10 -6.03 6.82
C HIS A 144 12.31 -5.63 8.27
N PHE A 145 12.99 -4.52 8.47
CA PHE A 145 13.09 -3.84 9.74
C PHE A 145 11.81 -3.01 10.03
N VAL A 146 11.65 -2.57 11.30
CA VAL A 146 10.51 -1.72 11.67
C VAL A 146 10.53 -0.39 10.93
N SER A 147 11.69 0.25 10.81
CA SER A 147 11.82 1.50 10.05
C SER A 147 11.40 1.34 8.58
N ASP A 148 11.70 0.18 7.94
CA ASP A 148 11.29 -0.10 6.55
C ASP A 148 9.77 -0.09 6.39
N ILE A 149 9.04 -0.69 7.35
CA ILE A 149 7.58 -0.76 7.30
C ILE A 149 6.93 0.57 7.67
N VAL A 150 7.51 1.34 8.60
CA VAL A 150 7.00 2.66 8.99
C VAL A 150 7.09 3.64 7.82
N VAL A 151 8.27 3.74 7.19
CA VAL A 151 8.44 4.62 6.02
C VAL A 151 7.60 4.13 4.84
N GLY A 152 7.55 2.82 4.60
CA GLY A 152 6.65 2.25 3.59
C GLY A 152 5.20 2.64 3.83
N ALA A 153 4.70 2.49 5.06
CA ALA A 153 3.35 2.88 5.44
C ALA A 153 3.08 4.37 5.23
N ALA A 154 4.02 5.24 5.62
CA ALA A 154 3.91 6.70 5.44
C ALA A 154 3.79 7.07 3.94
N ILE A 155 4.62 6.48 3.07
CA ILE A 155 4.54 6.67 1.62
C ILE A 155 3.17 6.20 1.10
N GLY A 156 2.72 5.02 1.54
CA GLY A 156 1.44 4.46 1.12
C GLY A 156 0.25 5.31 1.56
N VAL A 157 0.22 5.78 2.81
CA VAL A 157 -0.82 6.70 3.30
C VAL A 157 -0.81 8.00 2.50
N GLY A 158 0.37 8.60 2.27
CA GLY A 158 0.50 9.85 1.53
C GLY A 158 -0.14 9.76 0.13
N PHE A 159 0.26 8.78 -0.67
CA PHE A 159 -0.29 8.61 -2.02
C PHE A 159 -1.74 8.09 -2.01
N GLY A 160 -2.11 7.25 -1.04
CA GLY A 160 -3.49 6.78 -0.90
C GLY A 160 -4.46 7.92 -0.58
N VAL A 161 -4.10 8.81 0.35
CA VAL A 161 -4.89 10.00 0.69
C VAL A 161 -4.92 10.99 -0.47
N TRP A 162 -3.78 11.23 -1.13
CA TRP A 162 -3.72 12.07 -2.32
C TRP A 162 -4.68 11.58 -3.42
N ALA A 163 -4.63 10.29 -3.76
CA ALA A 163 -5.52 9.71 -4.76
C ALA A 163 -7.01 9.79 -4.35
N ALA A 164 -7.30 9.62 -3.05
CA ALA A 164 -8.64 9.77 -2.50
C ALA A 164 -9.19 11.20 -2.70
N HIS A 165 -8.38 12.22 -2.39
CA HIS A 165 -8.76 13.62 -2.60
C HIS A 165 -8.98 13.95 -4.07
N TRP A 166 -8.11 13.46 -4.95
CA TRP A 166 -8.24 13.65 -6.39
C TRP A 166 -9.53 13.02 -6.93
N ALA A 167 -9.84 11.78 -6.54
CA ALA A 167 -11.07 11.10 -6.93
C ALA A 167 -12.33 11.82 -6.44
N ALA A 168 -12.33 12.33 -5.20
CA ALA A 168 -13.43 13.12 -4.66
C ALA A 168 -13.60 14.48 -5.37
N GLY A 169 -12.51 15.12 -5.79
CA GLY A 169 -12.52 16.36 -6.57
C GLY A 169 -13.06 16.16 -7.99
N ALA A 170 -12.68 15.10 -8.66
CA ALA A 170 -13.18 14.73 -9.97
C ALA A 170 -14.70 14.47 -9.97
N GLY A 171 -15.21 13.79 -8.93
CA GLY A 171 -16.64 13.55 -8.75
C GLY A 171 -17.43 14.86 -8.61
N ARG A 172 -16.92 15.85 -7.87
CA ARG A 172 -17.59 17.16 -7.71
C ARG A 172 -17.62 17.98 -9.00
N ARG A 173 -16.60 17.93 -9.83
CA ARG A 173 -16.57 18.60 -11.14
C ARG A 173 -17.60 18.03 -12.10
N TRP A 174 -17.82 16.72 -12.08
CA TRP A 174 -18.82 16.05 -12.90
C TRP A 174 -20.26 16.45 -12.52
N ILE A 175 -20.58 16.54 -11.23
CA ILE A 175 -21.89 16.96 -10.73
C ILE A 175 -22.14 18.45 -11.07
N GLY A 176 -21.10 19.30 -10.99
CA GLY A 176 -21.19 20.73 -11.28
C GLY A 176 -21.29 21.07 -12.78
N SER A 177 -20.90 20.16 -13.68
CA SER A 177 -20.98 20.37 -15.15
C SER A 177 -22.33 20.00 -15.77
N GLY A 178 -23.28 19.49 -14.99
CA GLY A 178 -24.62 19.09 -15.50
C GLY A 178 -24.59 17.87 -16.46
N LEU A 179 -23.43 17.31 -16.75
CA LEU A 179 -23.26 16.16 -17.62
C LEU A 179 -23.30 14.87 -16.82
N ALA A 180 -24.46 14.50 -16.27
CA ALA A 180 -24.66 13.16 -15.73
C ALA A 180 -24.58 12.15 -16.87
N PRO A 181 -23.79 11.07 -16.76
CA PRO A 181 -23.79 10.01 -17.76
C PRO A 181 -25.16 9.35 -17.76
N GLY A 182 -25.91 9.51 -18.83
CA GLY A 182 -27.23 8.88 -19.01
C GLY A 182 -28.46 9.77 -18.82
N ALA A 183 -28.32 11.10 -18.74
CA ALA A 183 -29.49 11.95 -18.89
C ALA A 183 -30.01 11.83 -20.34
N PRO A 184 -31.29 11.44 -20.57
CA PRO A 184 -31.85 11.42 -21.89
C PRO A 184 -31.85 12.87 -22.45
N ALA A 185 -31.49 13.02 -23.73
CA ALA A 185 -31.53 14.31 -24.39
C ALA A 185 -32.96 14.91 -24.28
N GLU A 186 -33.04 16.12 -23.76
CA GLU A 186 -34.32 16.87 -23.71
C GLU A 186 -34.88 17.00 -25.15
N PRO A 187 -36.15 16.64 -25.42
CA PRO A 187 -36.72 16.80 -26.76
C PRO A 187 -36.73 18.29 -27.11
N PRO A 188 -36.59 18.64 -28.40
CA PRO A 188 -36.61 20.02 -28.84
C PRO A 188 -37.95 20.68 -28.46
N ARG A 189 -37.89 21.81 -27.81
CA ARG A 189 -39.09 22.66 -27.53
C ARG A 189 -39.64 23.18 -28.85
N THR A 190 -40.81 22.71 -29.23
CA THR A 190 -41.62 23.24 -30.35
C THR A 190 -42.29 24.52 -29.96
#